data_503a8463c80ab90ab69e3d967e82071e
#
_entry.id   503a8463c80ab90ab69e3d967e82071e
#
_cell.length_a   1.000
_cell.length_b   1.000
_cell.length_c   1.000
_cell.angle_alpha   90.00
_cell.angle_beta   90.00
_cell.angle_gamma   90.00
#
_symmetry.space_group_name_H-M   'P 1'
#
loop_
_entity.id
_entity.type
_entity.pdbx_description
1 polymer ?
#
loop_
_entity_poly.entity_id
_entity_poly.type
_entity_poly.pdbx_seq_one_letter_code
_entity_poly.pdbx_strand_id
1 'polypeptide(L)'
;MNALSPKLSYSRLMKNAVRFSNTKDEILFIYQIFDHSMFQIALLGPNETTVQNIPIGAIVSVKRAQNISSFLVPIDTVMEGIIDRSSFTI
;
A
#
# COMPACT_ATOMS: atom_id res chain seq x y z
N MET A 1 20.02 26.46 -7.60
CA MET A 1 19.71 26.09 -7.24
C MET A 1 19.34 25.53 -6.77
N ASN A 2 19.07 25.42 -6.72
CA ASN A 2 18.68 24.93 -6.21
C ASN A 2 18.19 24.21 -5.88
N ALA A 3 18.02 24.09 -5.69
CA ALA A 3 17.57 23.56 -5.30
C ALA A 3 16.98 22.81 -5.32
N LEU A 4 17.33 22.49 -5.51
CA LEU A 4 16.68 21.81 -5.43
C LEU A 4 16.14 21.16 -4.68
N SER A 5 15.77 21.17 -4.54
CA SER A 5 15.27 20.86 -3.44
C SER A 5 14.80 19.54 -3.30
N PRO A 6 14.98 18.96 -2.26
CA PRO A 6 14.66 17.63 -2.05
C PRO A 6 13.28 17.28 -2.24
N LYS A 7 12.43 18.14 -2.02
CA LYS A 7 11.15 17.74 -2.15
C LYS A 7 10.70 17.71 -3.45
N LEU A 8 11.51 18.06 -4.28
CA LEU A 8 11.12 18.02 -5.49
C LEU A 8 10.72 16.84 -5.86
N SER A 9 11.07 16.16 -5.14
CA SER A 9 10.84 15.27 -5.67
C SER A 9 9.91 14.31 -5.52
N TYR A 10 8.97 14.33 -4.65
CA TYR A 10 7.97 13.31 -4.59
C TYR A 10 7.22 13.20 -5.88
N SER A 11 6.92 14.29 -6.52
CA SER A 11 6.20 14.23 -7.78
C SER A 11 7.06 13.73 -8.91
N ARG A 12 8.38 13.70 -8.74
CA ARG A 12 9.26 13.17 -9.77
C ARG A 12 9.74 11.78 -9.49
N LEU A 13 9.32 11.17 -8.40
CA LEU A 13 9.72 9.81 -8.12
C LEU A 13 9.16 8.88 -9.19
N MET A 14 9.95 7.92 -9.57
CA MET A 14 9.46 6.89 -10.47
C MET A 14 8.50 6.01 -9.72
N LYS A 15 7.35 5.78 -10.31
CA LYS A 15 6.31 4.98 -9.69
C LYS A 15 5.88 3.87 -10.60
N ASN A 16 5.50 2.78 -10.02
CA ASN A 16 4.93 1.66 -10.73
C ASN A 16 3.44 1.60 -10.45
N ALA A 17 2.67 1.25 -11.46
CA ALA A 17 1.28 0.90 -11.27
C ALA A 17 1.25 -0.54 -10.78
N VAL A 18 0.80 -0.74 -9.56
CA VAL A 18 0.80 -2.05 -8.92
C VAL A 18 -0.63 -2.49 -8.66
N ARG A 19 -0.97 -3.70 -9.11
CA ARG A 19 -2.32 -4.24 -8.91
C ARG A 19 -2.31 -5.13 -7.68
N PHE A 20 -3.29 -4.91 -6.81
CA PHE A 20 -3.49 -5.75 -5.64
C PHE A 20 -4.82 -6.45 -5.77
N SER A 21 -4.83 -7.77 -5.64
CA SER A 21 -6.06 -8.57 -5.70
C SER A 21 -6.23 -9.30 -4.39
N ASN A 22 -7.36 -9.07 -3.74
CA ASN A 22 -7.69 -9.76 -2.50
C ASN A 22 -8.53 -10.98 -2.84
N THR A 23 -7.95 -12.17 -2.70
CA THR A 23 -8.68 -13.41 -2.97
C THR A 23 -9.26 -14.02 -1.70
N LYS A 24 -9.11 -13.34 -0.56
CA LYS A 24 -9.62 -13.84 0.70
C LYS A 24 -11.02 -13.34 0.96
N ASP A 25 -11.70 -13.99 1.89
CA ASP A 25 -13.05 -13.62 2.27
C ASP A 25 -12.97 -12.70 3.48
N GLU A 26 -12.15 -11.67 3.39
CA GLU A 26 -11.95 -10.73 4.49
C GLU A 26 -11.50 -9.38 3.92
N ILE A 27 -11.64 -8.33 4.71
CA ILE A 27 -11.24 -7.00 4.31
C ILE A 27 -9.78 -6.79 4.66
N LEU A 28 -9.03 -6.16 3.78
CA LEU A 28 -7.61 -5.91 3.95
C LEU A 28 -7.30 -4.43 3.86
N PHE A 29 -6.43 -3.97 4.76
CA PHE A 29 -5.83 -2.65 4.65
C PHE A 29 -4.53 -2.77 3.90
N ILE A 30 -4.26 -1.86 2.98
CA ILE A 30 -2.97 -1.81 2.29
C ILE A 30 -2.29 -0.51 2.64
N TYR A 31 -1.06 -0.61 3.15
CA TYR A 31 -0.25 0.53 3.53
C TYR A 31 1.00 0.61 2.66
N GLN A 32 1.43 1.83 2.40
CA GLN A 32 2.70 2.09 1.73
C GLN A 32 3.64 2.71 2.75
N ILE A 33 4.85 2.22 2.81
CA ILE A 33 5.89 2.77 3.66
C ILE A 33 7.00 3.29 2.75
N PHE A 34 7.25 4.57 2.80
CA PHE A 34 8.28 5.20 2.00
C PHE A 34 8.83 6.39 2.75
N ASP A 35 10.16 6.48 2.84
CA ASP A 35 10.85 7.60 3.48
C ASP A 35 10.32 7.83 4.90
N HIS A 36 10.25 6.78 5.69
CA HIS A 36 9.83 6.80 7.09
C HIS A 36 8.35 7.21 7.31
N SER A 37 7.59 7.28 6.24
CA SER A 37 6.16 7.59 6.35
C SER A 37 5.34 6.38 5.96
N MET A 38 4.24 6.16 6.67
CA MET A 38 3.33 5.07 6.37
C MET A 38 1.95 5.64 6.13
N PHE A 39 1.36 5.29 4.99
CA PHE A 39 0.01 5.73 4.67
C PHE A 39 -0.83 4.56 4.25
N GLN A 40 -2.10 4.60 4.60
CA GLN A 40 -3.06 3.68 4.01
C GLN A 40 -3.34 4.11 2.58
N ILE A 41 -3.14 3.23 1.63
CA ILE A 41 -3.38 3.56 0.22
C ILE A 41 -4.62 2.87 -0.34
N ALA A 42 -5.14 1.87 0.34
CA ALA A 42 -6.35 1.17 -0.12
C ALA A 42 -7.00 0.38 1.00
N LEU A 43 -8.27 0.11 0.81
CA LEU A 43 -9.03 -0.79 1.66
C LEU A 43 -9.75 -1.73 0.67
N LEU A 44 -9.45 -3.02 0.72
CA LEU A 44 -9.98 -3.99 -0.23
C LEU A 44 -10.91 -4.96 0.47
N GLY A 45 -12.14 -5.04 -0.02
CA GLY A 45 -13.06 -6.08 0.43
C GLY A 45 -12.76 -7.40 -0.24
N PRO A 46 -13.53 -8.43 0.08
CA PRO A 46 -13.35 -9.75 -0.51
C PRO A 46 -13.46 -9.71 -2.03
N ASN A 47 -12.53 -10.35 -2.69
CA ASN A 47 -12.49 -10.47 -4.15
C ASN A 47 -12.37 -9.14 -4.90
N GLU A 48 -11.94 -8.11 -4.24
CA GLU A 48 -11.71 -6.81 -4.90
C GLU A 48 -10.28 -6.68 -5.38
N THR A 49 -10.11 -5.83 -6.38
CA THR A 49 -8.81 -5.51 -6.96
C THR A 49 -8.68 -4.00 -7.06
N THR A 50 -7.50 -3.50 -6.80
CA THR A 50 -7.19 -2.08 -6.97
C THR A 50 -5.84 -1.93 -7.64
N VAL A 51 -5.62 -0.79 -8.32
CA VAL A 51 -4.33 -0.45 -8.88
C VAL A 51 -3.86 0.83 -8.21
N GLN A 52 -2.65 0.81 -7.68
CA GLN A 52 -2.09 1.94 -6.97
C GLN A 52 -0.75 2.31 -7.60
N ASN A 53 -0.46 3.60 -7.69
CA ASN A 53 0.85 4.05 -8.16
C ASN A 53 1.77 4.16 -6.96
N ILE A 54 2.81 3.35 -6.95
CA ILE A 54 3.68 3.21 -5.79
C ILE A 54 5.11 3.58 -6.17
N PRO A 55 5.81 4.38 -5.37
CA PRO A 55 7.20 4.70 -5.66
C PRO A 55 8.07 3.45 -5.68
N ILE A 56 9.02 3.41 -6.59
CA ILE A 56 9.96 2.30 -6.63
C ILE A 56 10.79 2.33 -5.35
N GLY A 57 10.93 1.19 -4.72
CA GLY A 57 11.66 1.09 -3.45
C GLY A 57 10.76 1.19 -2.22
N ALA A 58 9.48 1.48 -2.41
CA ALA A 58 8.56 1.52 -1.28
C ALA A 58 8.27 0.12 -0.76
N ILE A 59 7.88 0.04 0.49
CA ILE A 59 7.45 -1.21 1.11
C ILE A 59 5.93 -1.18 1.19
N VAL A 60 5.33 -2.30 0.93
CA VAL A 60 3.89 -2.46 1.10
C VAL A 60 3.65 -3.38 2.29
N SER A 61 2.72 -3.00 3.15
CA SER A 61 2.30 -3.81 4.30
C SER A 61 0.80 -4.02 4.19
N VAL A 62 0.36 -5.26 4.16
CA VAL A 62 -1.06 -5.61 4.05
C VAL A 62 -1.49 -6.20 5.38
N LYS A 63 -2.56 -5.65 5.95
CA LYS A 63 -3.05 -6.08 7.25
C LYS A 63 -4.51 -6.49 7.16
N ARG A 64 -4.90 -7.45 7.98
CA ARG A 64 -6.29 -7.82 8.10
C ARG A 64 -7.04 -6.73 8.82
N ALA A 65 -8.30 -6.57 8.48
CA ALA A 65 -9.19 -5.64 9.15
C ALA A 65 -10.11 -6.40 10.09
N GLN A 66 -10.40 -5.80 11.22
CA GLN A 66 -11.35 -6.36 12.16
C GLN A 66 -12.34 -5.29 12.56
N ASN A 67 -13.62 -5.65 12.67
CA ASN A 67 -14.63 -4.74 13.15
C ASN A 67 -14.60 -4.74 14.65
N ILE A 68 -14.39 -3.58 15.24
CA ILE A 68 -14.48 -3.42 16.69
C ILE A 68 -15.37 -2.23 16.94
N SER A 69 -16.50 -2.46 17.59
CA SER A 69 -17.45 -1.39 17.97
C SER A 69 -17.79 -0.47 16.79
N SER A 70 -18.08 -1.05 15.65
CA SER A 70 -18.46 -0.34 14.44
C SER A 70 -17.29 0.35 13.72
N PHE A 71 -16.08 0.10 14.13
CA PHE A 71 -14.92 0.63 13.43
C PHE A 71 -14.13 -0.52 12.81
N LEU A 72 -13.53 -0.26 11.65
CA LEU A 72 -12.58 -1.19 11.08
C LEU A 72 -11.20 -0.79 11.58
N VAL A 73 -10.48 -1.73 12.13
CA VAL A 73 -9.11 -1.48 12.60
C VAL A 73 -8.17 -2.51 11.99
N PRO A 74 -6.94 -2.12 11.68
CA PRO A 74 -5.96 -3.09 11.19
C PRO A 74 -5.47 -3.93 12.36
N ILE A 75 -5.26 -5.22 12.11
CA ILE A 75 -4.76 -6.10 13.16
C ILE A 75 -3.40 -6.67 12.76
N ASP A 76 -3.33 -7.85 12.23
CA ASP A 76 -2.03 -8.46 11.96
C ASP A 76 -1.62 -8.31 10.51
N THR A 77 -0.33 -8.31 10.27
CA THR A 77 0.22 -8.21 8.93
C THR A 77 0.20 -9.58 8.26
N VAL A 78 -0.39 -9.65 7.07
CA VAL A 78 -0.42 -10.87 6.30
C VAL A 78 0.65 -10.88 5.21
N MET A 79 1.15 -9.72 4.83
CA MET A 79 2.18 -9.62 3.82
C MET A 79 2.93 -8.31 3.99
N GLU A 80 4.26 -8.36 3.82
CA GLU A 80 5.05 -7.14 3.84
C GLU A 80 6.28 -7.36 2.99
N GLY A 81 6.64 -6.38 2.19
CA GLY A 81 7.84 -6.48 1.38
C GLY A 81 8.00 -5.33 0.42
N ILE A 82 9.17 -5.28 -0.19
CA ILE A 82 9.49 -4.25 -1.16
C ILE A 82 8.76 -4.56 -2.44
N ILE A 83 8.28 -3.50 -3.10
CA ILE A 83 7.61 -3.64 -4.38
C ILE A 83 8.65 -3.98 -5.45
N ASP A 84 8.57 -5.20 -5.97
CA ASP A 84 9.46 -5.67 -7.01
C ASP A 84 8.72 -6.27 -8.20
N ARG A 85 7.41 -6.11 -8.25
CA ARG A 85 6.58 -6.63 -9.34
C ARG A 85 5.33 -5.77 -9.46
N SER A 86 4.58 -5.96 -10.52
CA SER A 86 3.43 -5.11 -10.83
C SER A 86 2.11 -5.67 -10.36
N SER A 87 2.07 -6.85 -9.75
CA SER A 87 0.82 -7.38 -9.22
C SER A 87 1.07 -8.30 -8.04
N PHE A 88 0.15 -8.24 -7.09
CA PHE A 88 0.18 -9.07 -5.89
C PHE A 88 -1.19 -9.67 -5.69
N THR A 89 -1.23 -10.97 -5.44
CA THR A 89 -2.46 -11.67 -5.09
C THR A 89 -2.35 -12.07 -3.63
N ILE A 90 -3.32 -11.67 -2.85
CA ILE A 90 -3.26 -11.89 -1.40
C ILE A 90 -4.28 -12.91 -0.97
#